data_c13f9c1a638ff0a1697aad7394264c83
#
_entry.id   c13f9c1a638ff0a1697aad7394264c83
#
_cell.length_a   1.000
_cell.length_b   1.000
_cell.length_c   1.000
_cell.angle_alpha   90.00
_cell.angle_beta   90.00
_cell.angle_gamma   90.00
#
_symmetry.space_group_name_H-M   'P 1'
#
loop_
_entity.id
_entity.type
_entity.pdbx_description
1 polymer ?
#
loop_
_entity_poly.entity_id
_entity_poly.type
_entity_poly.pdbx_seq_one_letter_code
_entity_poly.pdbx_strand_id
1 'polypeptide(L)'
;MPELPYAPEALAPKMSKETFDYHYGKHLQTYVNNLNNLIAGTPYEEMPLDEIVRKADGGIFNNAAQAWNHTFFFRMLTPAQQPMPAKLAAKLTEAFGSVEAFKEQFTKAAVGLFGSGWAWLAMDKAGKLSIVAKPNAGNPMTDGLRPVMTVDVWEHAYYIDYRNRRPDFLAAFWELIDWQKVADRCIPKRYKCTACDYVY
;
A
#
# COMPACT_ATOMS: atom_id res chain seq x y z
N MET A 1 -4.33 -1.23 16.76
CA MET A 1 -4.73 -0.64 15.44
C MET A 1 -3.80 0.51 15.11
N PRO A 2 -3.32 0.64 13.85
CA PRO A 2 -2.55 1.80 13.44
C PRO A 2 -3.44 3.06 13.43
N GLU A 3 -2.89 4.21 13.84
CA GLU A 3 -3.61 5.48 13.73
C GLU A 3 -3.70 5.93 12.27
N LEU A 4 -4.88 6.48 11.89
CA LEU A 4 -5.09 7.14 10.61
C LEU A 4 -4.51 8.55 10.64
N PRO A 5 -3.86 9.03 9.57
CA PRO A 5 -3.36 10.40 9.50
C PRO A 5 -4.46 11.45 9.17
N TYR A 6 -5.71 11.05 9.11
CA TYR A 6 -6.89 11.85 8.78
C TYR A 6 -8.15 11.24 9.43
N ALA A 7 -9.23 12.02 9.53
CA ALA A 7 -10.51 11.53 10.02
C ALA A 7 -11.16 10.56 8.99
N PRO A 8 -11.87 9.51 9.42
CA PRO A 8 -12.46 8.50 8.53
C PRO A 8 -13.36 9.08 7.42
N GLU A 9 -14.05 10.18 7.69
CA GLU A 9 -14.93 10.90 6.75
C GLU A 9 -14.17 11.83 5.80
N ALA A 10 -12.90 12.09 6.02
CA ALA A 10 -12.15 13.11 5.29
C ALA A 10 -11.92 12.78 3.80
N LEU A 11 -12.00 11.50 3.43
CA LEU A 11 -11.83 11.06 2.04
C LEU A 11 -13.14 11.04 1.23
N ALA A 12 -14.28 11.37 1.86
CA ALA A 12 -15.57 11.48 1.16
C ALA A 12 -15.53 12.61 0.10
N PRO A 13 -16.27 12.47 -1.02
CA PRO A 13 -17.14 11.35 -1.38
C PRO A 13 -16.43 10.17 -2.06
N LYS A 14 -15.10 10.22 -2.25
CA LYS A 14 -14.32 9.20 -3.00
C LYS A 14 -14.18 7.88 -2.26
N MET A 15 -14.09 7.96 -0.93
CA MET A 15 -14.22 6.85 -0.01
C MET A 15 -15.11 7.31 1.15
N SER A 16 -16.28 6.70 1.29
CA SER A 16 -17.23 7.08 2.33
C SER A 16 -16.76 6.67 3.72
N LYS A 17 -17.32 7.34 4.74
CA LYS A 17 -17.15 6.93 6.13
C LYS A 17 -17.64 5.48 6.34
N GLU A 18 -18.71 5.07 5.67
CA GLU A 18 -19.23 3.70 5.75
C GLU A 18 -18.17 2.68 5.26
N THR A 19 -17.50 2.97 4.14
CA THR A 19 -16.37 2.13 3.68
C THR A 19 -15.28 2.04 4.76
N PHE A 20 -14.92 3.15 5.42
CA PHE A 20 -13.94 3.12 6.51
C PHE A 20 -14.41 2.34 7.73
N ASP A 21 -15.68 2.45 8.12
CA ASP A 21 -16.24 1.73 9.27
C ASP A 21 -16.09 0.21 9.10
N TYR A 22 -16.17 -0.31 7.85
CA TYR A 22 -15.96 -1.71 7.55
C TYR A 22 -14.49 -2.02 7.20
N HIS A 23 -13.89 -1.28 6.28
CA HIS A 23 -12.57 -1.59 5.74
C HIS A 23 -11.47 -1.46 6.81
N TYR A 24 -11.44 -0.33 7.51
CA TYR A 24 -10.51 -0.09 8.62
C TYR A 24 -11.05 -0.68 9.94
N GLY A 25 -12.30 -0.37 10.30
CA GLY A 25 -12.87 -0.70 11.60
C GLY A 25 -13.24 -2.16 11.79
N LYS A 26 -13.43 -2.94 10.72
CA LYS A 26 -13.76 -4.38 10.78
C LYS A 26 -12.70 -5.25 10.13
N HIS A 27 -12.43 -5.09 8.85
CA HIS A 27 -11.47 -5.96 8.14
C HIS A 27 -10.07 -5.86 8.73
N LEU A 28 -9.48 -4.67 8.78
CA LEU A 28 -8.14 -4.50 9.35
C LEU A 28 -8.09 -4.91 10.82
N GLN A 29 -9.09 -4.52 11.63
CA GLN A 29 -9.14 -4.92 13.04
C GLN A 29 -9.16 -6.44 13.19
N THR A 30 -9.92 -7.14 12.35
CA THR A 30 -10.00 -8.62 12.39
C THR A 30 -8.65 -9.25 12.04
N TYR A 31 -7.95 -8.75 11.03
CA TYR A 31 -6.61 -9.26 10.69
C TYR A 31 -5.61 -9.05 11.83
N VAL A 32 -5.65 -7.90 12.49
CA VAL A 32 -4.79 -7.62 13.66
C VAL A 32 -5.11 -8.57 14.81
N ASN A 33 -6.39 -8.74 15.14
CA ASN A 33 -6.82 -9.63 16.23
C ASN A 33 -6.44 -11.10 15.96
N ASN A 34 -6.70 -11.56 14.72
CA ASN A 34 -6.36 -12.94 14.33
C ASN A 34 -4.84 -13.15 14.34
N LEU A 35 -4.06 -12.17 13.85
CA LEU A 35 -2.60 -12.27 13.89
C LEU A 35 -2.12 -12.42 15.34
N ASN A 36 -2.55 -11.53 16.23
CA ASN A 36 -2.14 -11.58 17.65
C ASN A 36 -2.46 -12.93 18.30
N ASN A 37 -3.63 -13.51 17.97
CA ASN A 37 -4.01 -14.84 18.49
C ASN A 37 -3.14 -15.97 17.91
N LEU A 38 -2.78 -15.87 16.62
CA LEU A 38 -2.03 -16.92 15.92
C LEU A 38 -0.55 -16.93 16.29
N ILE A 39 0.04 -15.78 16.62
CA ILE A 39 1.48 -15.68 16.93
C ILE A 39 1.79 -15.89 18.41
N ALA A 40 0.80 -15.84 19.30
CA ALA A 40 0.99 -16.01 20.74
C ALA A 40 1.68 -17.36 21.05
N GLY A 41 2.77 -17.31 21.82
CA GLY A 41 3.58 -18.48 22.15
C GLY A 41 4.41 -19.06 20.99
N THR A 42 4.48 -18.38 19.86
CA THR A 42 5.29 -18.79 18.70
C THR A 42 6.55 -17.92 18.55
N PRO A 43 7.54 -18.33 17.74
CA PRO A 43 8.70 -17.47 17.43
C PRO A 43 8.36 -16.12 16.76
N TYR A 44 7.12 -15.94 16.31
CA TYR A 44 6.65 -14.71 15.67
C TYR A 44 6.14 -13.65 16.67
N GLU A 45 5.90 -14.00 17.93
CA GLU A 45 5.25 -13.12 18.92
C GLU A 45 6.00 -11.80 19.12
N GLU A 46 7.33 -11.85 19.22
CA GLU A 46 8.18 -10.67 19.40
C GLU A 46 8.80 -10.15 18.08
N MET A 47 8.38 -10.70 16.94
CA MET A 47 8.96 -10.37 15.65
C MET A 47 8.28 -9.14 15.05
N PRO A 48 9.04 -8.19 14.46
CA PRO A 48 8.46 -7.08 13.69
C PRO A 48 7.54 -7.58 12.57
N LEU A 49 6.42 -6.87 12.34
CA LEU A 49 5.38 -7.27 11.39
C LEU A 49 5.92 -7.51 9.96
N ASP A 50 6.83 -6.67 9.49
CA ASP A 50 7.43 -6.83 8.16
C ASP A 50 8.33 -8.08 8.05
N GLU A 51 8.93 -8.51 9.15
CA GLU A 51 9.66 -9.79 9.19
C GLU A 51 8.71 -10.97 9.21
N ILE A 52 7.59 -10.90 9.95
CA ILE A 52 6.56 -11.93 9.91
C ILE A 52 6.05 -12.12 8.48
N VAL A 53 5.74 -11.02 7.78
CA VAL A 53 5.30 -11.06 6.37
C VAL A 53 6.32 -11.76 5.47
N ARG A 54 7.63 -11.59 5.73
CA ARG A 54 8.70 -12.21 4.91
C ARG A 54 8.93 -13.69 5.20
N LYS A 55 8.63 -14.14 6.42
CA LYS A 55 9.07 -15.46 6.95
C LYS A 55 7.93 -16.44 7.17
N ALA A 56 6.73 -15.94 7.46
CA ALA A 56 5.59 -16.78 7.77
C ALA A 56 4.90 -17.33 6.52
N ASP A 57 4.11 -18.36 6.72
CA ASP A 57 3.21 -18.95 5.73
C ASP A 57 1.79 -19.13 6.30
N GLY A 58 0.88 -19.68 5.49
CA GLY A 58 -0.46 -20.05 5.89
C GLY A 58 -1.25 -18.91 6.56
N GLY A 59 -1.92 -19.23 7.68
CA GLY A 59 -2.78 -18.29 8.39
C GLY A 59 -2.02 -17.12 9.02
N ILE A 60 -0.79 -17.34 9.52
CA ILE A 60 0.04 -16.26 10.09
C ILE A 60 0.42 -15.28 8.99
N PHE A 61 0.92 -15.75 7.86
CA PHE A 61 1.22 -14.91 6.70
C PHE A 61 0.00 -14.12 6.25
N ASN A 62 -1.14 -14.78 6.04
CA ASN A 62 -2.33 -14.12 5.53
C ASN A 62 -2.78 -12.96 6.43
N ASN A 63 -2.83 -13.15 7.74
CA ASN A 63 -3.24 -12.10 8.66
C ASN A 63 -2.16 -11.01 8.83
N ALA A 64 -0.88 -11.39 8.88
CA ALA A 64 0.23 -10.44 8.96
C ALA A 64 0.32 -9.56 7.70
N ALA A 65 0.25 -10.18 6.52
CA ALA A 65 0.30 -9.46 5.26
C ALA A 65 -0.91 -8.54 5.09
N GLN A 66 -2.13 -9.01 5.42
CA GLN A 66 -3.32 -8.16 5.36
C GLN A 66 -3.25 -7.00 6.36
N ALA A 67 -2.79 -7.21 7.59
CA ALA A 67 -2.59 -6.12 8.56
C ALA A 67 -1.57 -5.10 8.04
N TRP A 68 -0.47 -5.57 7.47
CA TRP A 68 0.57 -4.72 6.89
C TRP A 68 0.07 -3.96 5.65
N ASN A 69 -0.56 -4.65 4.69
CA ASN A 69 -1.05 -4.09 3.43
C ASN A 69 -2.06 -2.97 3.67
N HIS A 70 -3.05 -3.21 4.55
CA HIS A 70 -4.07 -2.23 4.91
C HIS A 70 -3.47 -1.01 5.61
N THR A 71 -2.55 -1.23 6.57
CA THR A 71 -1.84 -0.14 7.26
C THR A 71 -1.06 0.72 6.26
N PHE A 72 -0.35 0.08 5.35
CA PHE A 72 0.43 0.76 4.32
C PHE A 72 -0.46 1.54 3.34
N PHE A 73 -1.59 0.96 2.94
CA PHE A 73 -2.59 1.56 2.06
C PHE A 73 -3.23 2.80 2.71
N PHE A 74 -3.83 2.67 3.89
CA PHE A 74 -4.49 3.79 4.54
C PHE A 74 -3.54 4.95 4.86
N ARG A 75 -2.31 4.66 5.30
CA ARG A 75 -1.32 5.70 5.58
C ARG A 75 -0.81 6.44 4.35
N MET A 76 -1.06 5.92 3.15
CA MET A 76 -0.67 6.53 1.89
C MET A 76 -1.74 7.49 1.34
N LEU A 77 -2.96 7.44 1.86
CA LEU A 77 -4.05 8.28 1.40
C LEU A 77 -4.05 9.65 2.10
N THR A 78 -4.64 10.64 1.45
CA THR A 78 -4.80 12.00 1.97
C THR A 78 -6.04 12.68 1.41
N PRO A 79 -6.77 13.47 2.22
CA PRO A 79 -7.87 14.31 1.73
C PRO A 79 -7.39 15.55 0.97
N ALA A 80 -6.11 15.92 1.11
CA ALA A 80 -5.52 17.13 0.57
C ALA A 80 -4.32 16.77 -0.33
N GLN A 81 -4.61 16.20 -1.51
CA GLN A 81 -3.57 15.79 -2.44
C GLN A 81 -2.71 16.99 -2.87
N GLN A 82 -1.41 16.83 -2.76
CA GLN A 82 -0.42 17.77 -3.26
C GLN A 82 0.12 17.33 -4.62
N PRO A 83 0.69 18.25 -5.43
CA PRO A 83 1.36 17.89 -6.66
C PRO A 83 2.44 16.83 -6.44
N MET A 84 2.60 15.94 -7.41
CA MET A 84 3.63 14.92 -7.37
C MET A 84 5.03 15.57 -7.33
N PRO A 85 5.93 15.20 -6.39
CA PRO A 85 7.28 15.70 -6.36
C PRO A 85 8.04 15.43 -7.68
N ALA A 86 8.74 16.43 -8.20
CA ALA A 86 9.43 16.34 -9.49
C ALA A 86 10.43 15.15 -9.58
N LYS A 87 11.11 14.82 -8.48
CA LYS A 87 12.01 13.66 -8.43
C LYS A 87 11.27 12.33 -8.58
N LEU A 88 10.06 12.21 -8.03
CA LEU A 88 9.23 11.02 -8.20
C LEU A 88 8.73 10.94 -9.65
N ALA A 89 8.23 12.05 -10.20
CA ALA A 89 7.78 12.13 -11.59
C ALA A 89 8.89 11.71 -12.57
N ALA A 90 10.11 12.21 -12.38
CA ALA A 90 11.26 11.84 -13.20
C ALA A 90 11.55 10.33 -13.12
N LYS A 91 11.51 9.74 -11.91
CA LYS A 91 11.79 8.31 -11.71
C LYS A 91 10.69 7.42 -12.31
N LEU A 92 9.43 7.85 -12.23
CA LEU A 92 8.32 7.15 -12.89
C LEU A 92 8.42 7.26 -14.41
N THR A 93 8.80 8.43 -14.92
CA THR A 93 9.03 8.64 -16.37
C THR A 93 10.17 7.76 -16.88
N GLU A 94 11.28 7.66 -16.16
CA GLU A 94 12.40 6.78 -16.49
C GLU A 94 11.96 5.31 -16.56
N ALA A 95 11.14 4.86 -15.59
CA ALA A 95 10.74 3.45 -15.49
C ALA A 95 9.62 3.05 -16.46
N PHE A 96 8.69 3.98 -16.78
CA PHE A 96 7.44 3.65 -17.47
C PHE A 96 7.18 4.48 -18.73
N GLY A 97 8.07 5.44 -19.06
CA GLY A 97 7.96 6.33 -20.23
C GLY A 97 7.32 7.68 -19.91
N SER A 98 6.30 7.73 -19.05
CA SER A 98 5.70 8.95 -18.51
C SER A 98 4.94 8.65 -17.23
N VAL A 99 4.52 9.68 -16.49
CA VAL A 99 3.65 9.54 -15.31
C VAL A 99 2.28 9.00 -15.72
N GLU A 100 1.75 9.45 -16.86
CA GLU A 100 0.48 8.99 -17.42
C GLU A 100 0.56 7.51 -17.81
N ALA A 101 1.63 7.09 -18.49
CA ALA A 101 1.86 5.70 -18.85
C ALA A 101 2.01 4.80 -17.60
N PHE A 102 2.64 5.30 -16.53
CA PHE A 102 2.67 4.61 -15.26
C PHE A 102 1.27 4.41 -14.69
N LYS A 103 0.47 5.47 -14.62
CA LYS A 103 -0.91 5.39 -14.10
C LYS A 103 -1.77 4.43 -14.91
N GLU A 104 -1.65 4.46 -16.24
CA GLU A 104 -2.37 3.55 -17.14
C GLU A 104 -1.97 2.09 -16.89
N GLN A 105 -0.66 1.79 -16.86
CA GLN A 105 -0.15 0.44 -16.62
C GLN A 105 -0.55 -0.08 -15.23
N PHE A 106 -0.47 0.76 -14.20
CA PHE A 106 -0.86 0.40 -12.85
C PHE A 106 -2.37 0.12 -12.75
N THR A 107 -3.19 1.00 -13.33
CA THR A 107 -4.65 0.82 -13.39
C THR A 107 -5.00 -0.46 -14.13
N LYS A 108 -4.37 -0.73 -15.26
CA LYS A 108 -4.59 -1.98 -16.02
C LYS A 108 -4.25 -3.22 -15.19
N ALA A 109 -3.14 -3.20 -14.46
CA ALA A 109 -2.76 -4.31 -13.58
C ALA A 109 -3.75 -4.50 -12.42
N ALA A 110 -4.20 -3.40 -11.81
CA ALA A 110 -5.17 -3.43 -10.70
C ALA A 110 -6.56 -3.90 -11.14
N VAL A 111 -7.08 -3.39 -12.27
CA VAL A 111 -8.37 -3.81 -12.83
C VAL A 111 -8.32 -5.26 -13.29
N GLY A 112 -7.22 -5.65 -13.95
CA GLY A 112 -7.05 -6.97 -14.55
C GLY A 112 -6.75 -8.10 -13.54
N LEU A 113 -6.47 -7.77 -12.28
CA LEU A 113 -6.26 -8.80 -11.25
C LEU A 113 -7.58 -9.55 -11.00
N PHE A 114 -7.58 -10.82 -11.37
CA PHE A 114 -8.76 -11.67 -11.22
C PHE A 114 -9.01 -11.98 -9.73
N GLY A 115 -10.23 -11.73 -9.27
CA GLY A 115 -10.62 -11.92 -7.86
C GLY A 115 -10.09 -10.84 -6.94
N SER A 116 -9.78 -11.23 -5.70
CA SER A 116 -9.25 -10.36 -4.65
C SER A 116 -7.73 -10.28 -4.67
N GLY A 117 -7.20 -9.13 -4.29
CA GLY A 117 -5.75 -8.94 -4.19
C GLY A 117 -5.34 -7.49 -4.10
N TRP A 118 -4.09 -7.24 -4.45
CA TRP A 118 -3.40 -5.95 -4.31
C TRP A 118 -2.56 -5.67 -5.55
N ALA A 119 -2.62 -4.45 -6.07
CA ALA A 119 -1.67 -3.97 -7.06
C ALA A 119 -0.63 -3.08 -6.40
N TRP A 120 0.62 -3.24 -6.79
CA TRP A 120 1.78 -2.61 -6.17
C TRP A 120 2.66 -1.91 -7.19
N LEU A 121 3.14 -0.72 -6.84
CA LEU A 121 4.41 -0.23 -7.32
C LEU A 121 5.47 -0.72 -6.34
N ALA A 122 6.44 -1.45 -6.82
CA ALA A 122 7.51 -2.04 -6.02
C ALA A 122 8.88 -1.69 -6.61
N MET A 123 9.92 -1.77 -5.79
CA MET A 123 11.27 -1.44 -6.17
C MET A 123 12.23 -2.57 -5.78
N ASP A 124 13.13 -2.95 -6.67
CA ASP A 124 14.18 -3.92 -6.39
C ASP A 124 15.39 -3.28 -5.66
N LYS A 125 16.38 -4.12 -5.33
CA LYS A 125 17.60 -3.67 -4.64
C LYS A 125 18.47 -2.73 -5.50
N ALA A 126 18.35 -2.77 -6.81
CA ALA A 126 19.04 -1.88 -7.74
C ALA A 126 18.29 -0.53 -7.92
N GLY A 127 17.11 -0.37 -7.30
CA GLY A 127 16.30 0.83 -7.39
C GLY A 127 15.38 0.87 -8.61
N LYS A 128 15.25 -0.22 -9.35
CA LYS A 128 14.35 -0.33 -10.50
C LYS A 128 12.91 -0.51 -10.02
N LEU A 129 12.00 0.29 -10.59
CA LEU A 129 10.57 0.21 -10.31
C LEU A 129 9.89 -0.82 -11.21
N SER A 130 8.90 -1.50 -10.64
CA SER A 130 8.03 -2.43 -11.36
C SER A 130 6.61 -2.40 -10.79
N ILE A 131 5.62 -2.73 -11.63
CA ILE A 131 4.23 -2.92 -11.22
C ILE A 131 4.02 -4.43 -11.06
N VAL A 132 3.52 -4.84 -9.90
CA VAL A 132 3.18 -6.24 -9.62
C VAL A 132 1.76 -6.32 -9.05
N ALA A 133 0.97 -7.27 -9.55
CA ALA A 133 -0.35 -7.59 -9.01
C ALA A 133 -0.26 -8.95 -8.31
N LYS A 134 -0.74 -9.02 -7.07
CA LYS A 134 -0.65 -10.21 -6.25
C LYS A 134 -2.03 -10.59 -5.71
N PRO A 135 -2.44 -11.85 -5.84
CA PRO A 135 -3.74 -12.30 -5.34
C PRO A 135 -3.75 -12.36 -3.81
N ASN A 136 -4.95 -12.31 -3.26
CA ASN A 136 -5.24 -12.48 -1.83
C ASN A 136 -4.46 -11.50 -0.94
N ALA A 137 -3.66 -12.01 0.01
CA ALA A 137 -2.81 -11.21 0.91
C ALA A 137 -1.43 -10.88 0.31
N GLY A 138 -1.18 -11.19 -0.95
CA GLY A 138 0.14 -11.13 -1.56
C GLY A 138 0.84 -9.79 -1.40
N ASN A 139 2.11 -9.85 -0.99
CA ASN A 139 2.95 -8.69 -0.71
C ASN A 139 4.30 -8.84 -1.44
N PRO A 140 4.83 -7.79 -2.11
CA PRO A 140 6.08 -7.89 -2.85
C PRO A 140 7.31 -8.14 -1.97
N MET A 141 7.23 -7.94 -0.66
CA MET A 141 8.33 -8.26 0.25
C MET A 141 8.69 -9.75 0.24
N THR A 142 7.74 -10.64 -0.09
CA THR A 142 8.01 -12.08 -0.26
C THR A 142 8.90 -12.39 -1.45
N ASP A 143 8.96 -11.49 -2.42
CA ASP A 143 9.82 -11.60 -3.61
C ASP A 143 11.13 -10.79 -3.45
N GLY A 144 11.40 -10.28 -2.25
CA GLY A 144 12.57 -9.45 -1.98
C GLY A 144 12.47 -8.03 -2.53
N LEU A 145 11.27 -7.59 -2.96
CA LEU A 145 11.00 -6.25 -3.46
C LEU A 145 10.54 -5.33 -2.31
N ARG A 146 10.81 -4.05 -2.44
CA ARG A 146 10.35 -3.01 -1.51
C ARG A 146 9.03 -2.41 -2.00
N PRO A 147 7.93 -2.46 -1.22
CA PRO A 147 6.69 -1.77 -1.53
C PRO A 147 6.89 -0.24 -1.57
N VAL A 148 6.35 0.42 -2.58
CA VAL A 148 6.39 1.88 -2.76
C VAL A 148 4.99 2.47 -2.71
N MET A 149 4.04 1.88 -3.42
CA MET A 149 2.63 2.27 -3.47
C MET A 149 1.77 1.02 -3.62
N THR A 150 0.53 1.07 -3.14
CA THR A 150 -0.43 -0.03 -3.33
C THR A 150 -1.86 0.46 -3.46
N VAL A 151 -2.70 -0.38 -4.06
CA VAL A 151 -4.16 -0.28 -3.99
C VAL A 151 -4.75 -1.64 -3.65
N ASP A 152 -5.72 -1.61 -2.74
CA ASP A 152 -6.55 -2.76 -2.42
C ASP A 152 -7.62 -2.95 -3.50
N VAL A 153 -7.67 -4.13 -4.13
CA VAL A 153 -8.71 -4.49 -5.10
C VAL A 153 -9.57 -5.66 -4.65
N TRP A 154 -9.53 -6.00 -3.36
CA TRP A 154 -10.59 -6.78 -2.75
C TRP A 154 -11.91 -6.01 -2.86
N GLU A 155 -13.03 -6.69 -3.07
CA GLU A 155 -14.33 -6.03 -3.19
C GLU A 155 -14.71 -5.24 -1.94
N HIS A 156 -14.28 -5.67 -0.75
CA HIS A 156 -14.52 -4.94 0.49
C HIS A 156 -13.91 -3.51 0.50
N ALA A 157 -12.91 -3.25 -0.34
CA ALA A 157 -12.29 -1.93 -0.43
C ALA A 157 -13.15 -0.89 -1.16
N TYR A 158 -14.07 -1.34 -2.04
CA TYR A 158 -14.79 -0.42 -2.93
C TYR A 158 -16.28 -0.74 -3.12
N TYR A 159 -16.77 -1.89 -2.70
CA TYR A 159 -18.12 -2.33 -3.06
C TYR A 159 -19.23 -1.44 -2.47
N ILE A 160 -19.02 -0.86 -1.29
CA ILE A 160 -19.99 0.05 -0.67
C ILE A 160 -20.23 1.27 -1.55
N ASP A 161 -19.17 1.92 -2.03
CA ASP A 161 -19.25 3.16 -2.79
C ASP A 161 -19.44 2.92 -4.31
N TYR A 162 -18.82 1.88 -4.84
CA TYR A 162 -18.70 1.66 -6.29
C TYR A 162 -19.37 0.39 -6.79
N ARG A 163 -19.85 -0.50 -5.93
CA ARG A 163 -20.37 -1.83 -6.28
C ARG A 163 -19.34 -2.60 -7.10
N ASN A 164 -19.72 -3.17 -8.24
CA ASN A 164 -18.83 -3.91 -9.14
C ASN A 164 -17.94 -3.02 -10.03
N ARG A 165 -17.97 -1.69 -9.85
CA ARG A 165 -17.25 -0.76 -10.72
C ARG A 165 -15.84 -0.49 -10.21
N ARG A 166 -14.99 -1.53 -10.17
CA ARG A 166 -13.57 -1.39 -9.78
C ARG A 166 -12.82 -0.31 -10.58
N PRO A 167 -13.05 -0.12 -11.90
CA PRO A 167 -12.40 0.98 -12.63
C PRO A 167 -12.73 2.38 -12.08
N ASP A 168 -13.98 2.62 -11.66
CA ASP A 168 -14.40 3.92 -11.10
C ASP A 168 -13.74 4.17 -9.74
N PHE A 169 -13.63 3.14 -8.91
CA PHE A 169 -12.86 3.20 -7.66
C PHE A 169 -11.40 3.56 -7.92
N LEU A 170 -10.77 2.96 -8.92
CA LEU A 170 -9.38 3.27 -9.27
C LEU A 170 -9.22 4.70 -9.80
N ALA A 171 -10.20 5.23 -10.55
CA ALA A 171 -10.20 6.62 -10.96
C ALA A 171 -10.22 7.56 -9.74
N ALA A 172 -11.08 7.29 -8.75
CA ALA A 172 -11.13 8.05 -7.51
C ALA A 172 -9.87 7.89 -6.63
N PHE A 173 -9.29 6.68 -6.58
CA PHE A 173 -8.06 6.39 -5.85
C PHE A 173 -6.90 7.30 -6.26
N TRP A 174 -6.73 7.58 -7.56
CA TRP A 174 -5.66 8.45 -8.04
C TRP A 174 -5.71 9.86 -7.46
N GLU A 175 -6.85 10.32 -7.01
CA GLU A 175 -7.04 11.64 -6.40
C GLU A 175 -6.82 11.66 -4.87
N LEU A 176 -6.58 10.51 -4.26
CA LEU A 176 -6.42 10.35 -2.81
C LEU A 176 -4.96 10.09 -2.39
N ILE A 177 -4.03 9.92 -3.32
CA ILE A 177 -2.67 9.52 -3.02
C ILE A 177 -1.87 10.68 -2.43
N ASP A 178 -1.23 10.46 -1.30
CA ASP A 178 -0.17 11.31 -0.78
C ASP A 178 1.14 11.04 -1.54
N TRP A 179 1.36 11.80 -2.60
CA TRP A 179 2.54 11.64 -3.47
C TRP A 179 3.86 11.89 -2.75
N GLN A 180 3.86 12.67 -1.66
CA GLN A 180 5.07 12.88 -0.88
C GLN A 180 5.47 11.60 -0.14
N LYS A 181 4.51 10.87 0.44
CA LYS A 181 4.78 9.56 1.07
C LYS A 181 5.27 8.53 0.06
N VAL A 182 4.70 8.52 -1.15
CA VAL A 182 5.19 7.66 -2.24
C VAL A 182 6.64 8.03 -2.61
N ALA A 183 6.94 9.32 -2.73
CA ALA A 183 8.29 9.81 -3.01
C ALA A 183 9.28 9.43 -1.90
N ASP A 184 8.93 9.60 -0.64
CA ASP A 184 9.78 9.26 0.51
C ASP A 184 10.12 7.77 0.56
N ARG A 185 9.21 6.91 0.11
CA ARG A 185 9.43 5.46 -0.02
C ARG A 185 10.26 5.07 -1.24
N CYS A 186 10.12 5.84 -2.32
CA CYS A 186 10.80 5.59 -3.58
C CYS A 186 12.22 6.14 -3.62
N ILE A 187 12.43 7.29 -2.97
CA ILE A 187 13.70 8.03 -2.98
C ILE A 187 14.20 8.11 -1.55
N PRO A 188 15.16 7.27 -1.14
CA PRO A 188 15.72 7.33 0.21
C PRO A 188 16.25 8.73 0.52
N LYS A 189 15.85 9.28 1.68
CA LYS A 189 16.42 10.54 2.15
C LYS A 189 17.90 10.30 2.47
N ARG A 190 18.78 11.02 1.79
CA ARG A 190 20.20 11.05 2.15
C ARG A 190 20.36 12.08 3.28
N TYR A 191 20.76 11.63 4.44
CA TYR A 191 21.13 12.53 5.54
C TYR A 191 22.60 12.83 5.46
N LYS A 192 22.96 14.12 5.39
CA LYS A 192 24.34 14.57 5.54
C LYS A 192 24.65 14.65 7.03
N CYS A 193 25.69 13.95 7.46
CA CYS A 193 26.18 14.11 8.82
C CYS A 193 26.83 15.49 8.98
N THR A 194 26.27 16.33 9.87
CA THR A 194 26.80 17.66 10.13
C THR A 194 28.12 17.65 10.90
N ALA A 195 28.49 16.50 11.49
CA ALA A 195 29.73 16.35 12.26
C ALA A 195 30.90 15.77 11.44
N CYS A 196 30.64 15.08 10.32
CA CYS A 196 31.71 14.38 9.58
C CYS A 196 31.57 14.47 8.03
N ASP A 197 30.64 15.28 7.52
CA ASP A 197 30.32 15.42 6.08
C ASP A 197 29.97 14.12 5.35
N TYR A 198 29.78 13.03 6.09
CA TYR A 198 29.35 11.74 5.50
C TYR A 198 27.90 11.80 5.05
N VAL A 199 27.61 11.19 3.90
CA VAL A 199 26.24 11.06 3.36
C VAL A 199 25.81 9.61 3.54
N TYR A 200 24.76 9.37 4.35
CA TYR A 200 24.15 8.05 4.61
C TYR A 200 22.98 7.81 3.68
#